data_2516b66b4b44155383fa255d04266828
#
_entry.id   2516b66b4b44155383fa255d04266828
#
_cell.length_a   1.000
_cell.length_b   1.000
_cell.length_c   1.000
_cell.angle_alpha   90.00
_cell.angle_beta   90.00
_cell.angle_gamma   90.00
#
_symmetry.space_group_name_H-M   'P 1'
#
loop_
_entity.id
_entity.type
_entity.pdbx_description
1 polymer ?
#
loop_
_entity_poly.entity_id
_entity_poly.type
_entity_poly.pdbx_seq_one_letter_code
_entity_poly.pdbx_strand_id
1 'polypeptide(L)'
;MSSSETPQGYLHGFTPEEQDRLKRQARFLEDKVHDKLPFRRCRKLLEVGCGVGAQTEILLRRYPDLHVTGIDASEANLAAGDRNLKALGWAGGRYDLKRADASRLDAAAGQFDSAFLCWILEHVAEPARILSEVRRVLAPGSPIVVTEVQNASLFVDPYSPKTLAYWMAYNDWQIELGGDPFVGAKLGNLLQAVGYREITTKVRTFHLDNRRAGERAEFLAFWTELLLSGADELLAAGKVDQDIVSGMKEELDEVAHSADSVFYYSFVQARARVQ
;
A
#
# COMPACT_ATOMS: atom_id res chain seq x y z
N MET A 1 19.10 3.51 -27.93
CA MET A 1 19.17 2.73 -26.69
C MET A 1 18.48 3.56 -25.64
N SER A 2 17.20 3.29 -25.42
CA SER A 2 16.37 4.02 -24.43
C SER A 2 16.64 3.41 -23.07
N SER A 3 17.29 4.14 -22.18
CA SER A 3 17.38 3.79 -20.76
C SER A 3 15.96 3.90 -20.19
N SER A 4 15.37 2.77 -19.82
CA SER A 4 14.18 2.71 -18.99
C SER A 4 14.57 3.28 -17.62
N GLU A 5 14.27 4.54 -17.37
CA GLU A 5 14.34 5.10 -16.02
C GLU A 5 13.31 4.36 -15.14
N THR A 6 13.80 3.39 -14.38
CA THR A 6 13.06 2.84 -13.25
C THR A 6 12.82 3.99 -12.27
N PRO A 7 11.61 4.22 -11.76
CA PRO A 7 11.41 5.20 -10.70
C PRO A 7 12.34 4.86 -9.54
N GLN A 8 13.28 5.76 -9.22
CA GLN A 8 14.17 5.59 -8.07
C GLN A 8 13.31 5.49 -6.81
N GLY A 9 13.45 4.40 -6.05
CA GLY A 9 12.92 4.29 -4.70
C GLY A 9 11.85 3.23 -4.44
N TYR A 10 11.50 2.35 -5.40
CA TYR A 10 10.56 1.26 -5.12
C TYR A 10 11.28 -0.06 -4.85
N LEU A 11 11.27 -0.49 -3.58
CA LEU A 11 12.03 -1.63 -3.06
C LEU A 11 11.66 -2.99 -3.67
N HIS A 12 10.41 -3.18 -4.11
CA HIS A 12 9.90 -4.49 -4.56
C HIS A 12 10.03 -4.75 -6.07
N GLY A 13 10.45 -3.75 -6.86
CA GLY A 13 10.56 -3.87 -8.32
C GLY A 13 9.19 -3.97 -9.03
N PHE A 14 9.21 -4.42 -10.31
CA PHE A 14 8.02 -4.44 -11.19
C PHE A 14 7.87 -5.75 -11.96
N THR A 15 8.32 -6.88 -11.38
CA THR A 15 8.27 -8.20 -12.01
C THR A 15 6.84 -8.75 -12.07
N PRO A 16 6.54 -9.74 -12.95
CA PRO A 16 5.24 -10.43 -12.96
C PRO A 16 4.89 -11.07 -11.60
N GLU A 17 5.89 -11.62 -10.90
CA GLU A 17 5.73 -12.22 -9.57
C GLU A 17 5.27 -11.16 -8.55
N GLU A 18 5.89 -9.97 -8.57
CA GLU A 18 5.49 -8.85 -7.74
C GLU A 18 4.07 -8.38 -8.08
N GLN A 19 3.71 -8.31 -9.36
CA GLN A 19 2.37 -7.95 -9.79
C GLN A 19 1.31 -8.94 -9.28
N ASP A 20 1.60 -10.25 -9.26
CA ASP A 20 0.71 -11.27 -8.71
C ASP A 20 0.65 -11.20 -7.17
N ARG A 21 1.75 -10.89 -6.52
CA ARG A 21 1.80 -10.66 -5.08
C ARG A 21 0.88 -9.48 -4.67
N LEU A 22 0.93 -8.37 -5.39
CA LEU A 22 0.08 -7.19 -5.12
C LEU A 22 -1.43 -7.52 -5.21
N LYS A 23 -1.83 -8.37 -6.16
CA LYS A 23 -3.23 -8.83 -6.26
C LYS A 23 -3.64 -9.71 -5.08
N ARG A 24 -2.78 -10.63 -4.66
CA ARG A 24 -3.02 -11.47 -3.48
C ARG A 24 -3.10 -10.63 -2.21
N GLN A 25 -2.18 -9.68 -2.05
CA GLN A 25 -2.19 -8.71 -0.95
C GLN A 25 -3.51 -7.95 -0.85
N ALA A 26 -3.98 -7.38 -1.95
CA ALA A 26 -5.21 -6.60 -1.95
C ALA A 26 -6.42 -7.43 -1.50
N ARG A 27 -6.53 -8.68 -1.97
CA ARG A 27 -7.61 -9.60 -1.57
C ARG A 27 -7.52 -10.00 -0.10
N PHE A 28 -6.31 -10.30 0.35
CA PHE A 28 -6.07 -10.71 1.74
C PHE A 28 -6.40 -9.60 2.74
N LEU A 29 -6.09 -8.37 2.38
CA LEU A 29 -6.28 -7.19 3.25
C LEU A 29 -7.62 -6.49 3.02
N GLU A 30 -8.45 -6.95 2.08
CA GLU A 30 -9.68 -6.28 1.64
C GLU A 30 -10.58 -5.86 2.79
N ASP A 31 -10.91 -6.77 3.70
CA ASP A 31 -11.86 -6.50 4.79
C ASP A 31 -11.35 -5.42 5.77
N LYS A 32 -10.03 -5.30 5.93
CA LYS A 32 -9.46 -4.26 6.79
C LYS A 32 -9.31 -2.92 6.07
N VAL A 33 -8.92 -2.93 4.80
CA VAL A 33 -8.68 -1.73 4.00
C VAL A 33 -10.01 -1.10 3.56
N HIS A 34 -10.97 -1.91 3.11
CA HIS A 34 -12.22 -1.43 2.53
C HIS A 34 -13.42 -1.41 3.49
N ASP A 35 -13.20 -1.60 4.81
CA ASP A 35 -14.26 -1.54 5.81
C ASP A 35 -14.93 -0.15 5.83
N LYS A 36 -16.21 -0.10 5.46
CA LYS A 36 -17.07 1.09 5.57
C LYS A 36 -16.47 2.36 4.98
N LEU A 37 -15.83 2.30 3.80
CA LEU A 37 -15.33 3.49 3.12
C LEU A 37 -16.49 4.44 2.71
N PRO A 38 -16.27 5.77 2.70
CA PRO A 38 -17.34 6.76 2.53
C PRO A 38 -17.73 7.03 1.06
N PHE A 39 -17.61 6.03 0.15
CA PHE A 39 -17.74 6.24 -1.29
C PHE A 39 -19.12 5.93 -1.89
N ARG A 40 -20.10 5.53 -1.08
CA ARG A 40 -21.45 5.12 -1.56
C ARG A 40 -22.17 6.16 -2.42
N ARG A 41 -21.90 7.44 -2.20
CA ARG A 41 -22.52 8.56 -2.91
C ARG A 41 -21.60 9.23 -3.92
N CYS A 42 -20.38 8.73 -4.04
CA CYS A 42 -19.38 9.25 -4.97
C CYS A 42 -19.58 8.66 -6.37
N ARG A 43 -19.11 9.40 -7.37
CA ARG A 43 -19.20 9.02 -8.79
C ARG A 43 -17.85 9.03 -9.49
N LYS A 44 -16.94 9.93 -9.10
CA LYS A 44 -15.64 10.16 -9.74
C LYS A 44 -14.53 10.05 -8.72
N LEU A 45 -13.98 8.85 -8.58
CA LEU A 45 -12.91 8.60 -7.63
C LEU A 45 -11.55 8.71 -8.31
N LEU A 46 -10.62 9.44 -7.68
CA LEU A 46 -9.20 9.41 -7.99
C LEU A 46 -8.50 8.35 -7.12
N GLU A 47 -7.92 7.33 -7.74
CA GLU A 47 -7.02 6.38 -7.07
C GLU A 47 -5.59 6.75 -7.39
N VAL A 48 -4.79 7.08 -6.37
CA VAL A 48 -3.37 7.44 -6.51
C VAL A 48 -2.52 6.23 -6.17
N GLY A 49 -1.58 5.88 -7.08
CA GLY A 49 -0.78 4.67 -6.97
C GLY A 49 -1.60 3.40 -7.22
N CYS A 50 -2.38 3.38 -8.32
CA CYS A 50 -3.28 2.27 -8.62
C CYS A 50 -2.55 0.97 -8.98
N GLY A 51 -1.26 1.02 -9.29
CA GLY A 51 -0.42 -0.12 -9.59
C GLY A 51 -1.05 -1.04 -10.64
N VAL A 52 -1.18 -2.31 -10.27
CA VAL A 52 -1.74 -3.37 -11.12
C VAL A 52 -3.28 -3.44 -11.09
N GLY A 53 -3.94 -2.41 -10.58
CA GLY A 53 -5.40 -2.32 -10.53
C GLY A 53 -6.07 -3.20 -9.46
N ALA A 54 -5.29 -3.68 -8.48
CA ALA A 54 -5.80 -4.60 -7.47
C ALA A 54 -6.81 -3.95 -6.52
N GLN A 55 -6.56 -2.71 -6.09
CA GLN A 55 -7.50 -1.92 -5.29
C GLN A 55 -8.63 -1.36 -6.17
N THR A 56 -8.32 -0.98 -7.42
CA THR A 56 -9.31 -0.55 -8.42
C THR A 56 -10.43 -1.59 -8.57
N GLU A 57 -10.09 -2.87 -8.71
CA GLU A 57 -11.05 -3.98 -8.81
C GLU A 57 -12.01 -4.00 -7.61
N ILE A 58 -11.48 -3.91 -6.41
CA ILE A 58 -12.26 -3.95 -5.18
C ILE A 58 -13.20 -2.72 -5.09
N LEU A 59 -12.70 -1.54 -5.44
CA LEU A 59 -13.51 -0.31 -5.49
C LEU A 59 -14.65 -0.43 -6.48
N LEU A 60 -14.40 -0.91 -7.70
CA LEU A 60 -15.42 -1.11 -8.74
C LEU A 60 -16.48 -2.13 -8.32
N ARG A 61 -16.10 -3.20 -7.65
CA ARG A 61 -17.00 -4.26 -7.17
C ARG A 61 -17.86 -3.79 -6.00
N ARG A 62 -17.27 -3.06 -5.06
CA ARG A 62 -17.98 -2.59 -3.85
C ARG A 62 -18.87 -1.35 -4.09
N TYR A 63 -18.55 -0.55 -5.11
CA TYR A 63 -19.25 0.71 -5.42
C TYR A 63 -19.69 0.76 -6.89
N PRO A 64 -20.86 0.20 -7.21
CA PRO A 64 -21.33 0.04 -8.60
C PRO A 64 -21.43 1.35 -9.40
N ASP A 65 -21.62 2.46 -8.71
CA ASP A 65 -21.81 3.79 -9.32
C ASP A 65 -20.50 4.57 -9.51
N LEU A 66 -19.37 4.05 -9.01
CA LEU A 66 -18.09 4.73 -9.17
C LEU A 66 -17.52 4.55 -10.57
N HIS A 67 -16.95 5.64 -11.07
CA HIS A 67 -15.93 5.64 -12.10
C HIS A 67 -14.59 5.91 -11.43
N VAL A 68 -13.60 5.04 -11.60
CA VAL A 68 -12.28 5.15 -10.99
C VAL A 68 -11.27 5.67 -12.02
N THR A 69 -10.66 6.80 -11.75
CA THR A 69 -9.46 7.24 -12.48
C THR A 69 -8.25 6.84 -11.64
N GLY A 70 -7.57 5.75 -12.05
CA GLY A 70 -6.34 5.28 -11.44
C GLY A 70 -5.12 5.95 -12.06
N ILE A 71 -4.21 6.45 -11.23
CA ILE A 71 -2.93 6.99 -11.68
C ILE A 71 -1.77 6.23 -11.05
N ASP A 72 -0.71 6.03 -11.83
CA ASP A 72 0.55 5.44 -11.38
C ASP A 72 1.72 6.02 -12.19
N ALA A 73 2.92 6.01 -11.62
CA ALA A 73 4.13 6.44 -12.30
C ALA A 73 4.67 5.37 -13.27
N SER A 74 4.39 4.09 -12.99
CA SER A 74 4.86 2.93 -13.74
C SER A 74 3.91 2.55 -14.88
N GLU A 75 4.36 2.73 -16.12
CA GLU A 75 3.62 2.30 -17.29
C GLU A 75 3.45 0.78 -17.36
N ALA A 76 4.42 0.02 -16.85
CA ALA A 76 4.36 -1.43 -16.77
C ALA A 76 3.23 -1.90 -15.84
N ASN A 77 3.09 -1.26 -14.67
CA ASN A 77 2.00 -1.54 -13.73
C ASN A 77 0.64 -1.19 -14.33
N LEU A 78 0.52 -0.03 -14.98
CA LEU A 78 -0.73 0.38 -15.63
C LEU A 78 -1.16 -0.60 -16.73
N ALA A 79 -0.21 -1.06 -17.56
CA ALA A 79 -0.48 -2.06 -18.58
C ALA A 79 -0.91 -3.41 -17.99
N ALA A 80 -0.31 -3.82 -16.87
CA ALA A 80 -0.73 -5.01 -16.13
C ALA A 80 -2.12 -4.81 -15.50
N GLY A 81 -2.38 -3.64 -14.93
CA GLY A 81 -3.67 -3.26 -14.34
C GLY A 81 -4.81 -3.33 -15.35
N ASP A 82 -4.62 -2.77 -16.52
CA ASP A 82 -5.61 -2.82 -17.60
C ASP A 82 -5.90 -4.27 -18.04
N ARG A 83 -4.85 -5.11 -18.23
CA ARG A 83 -5.02 -6.53 -18.52
C ARG A 83 -5.79 -7.25 -17.41
N ASN A 84 -5.44 -7.01 -16.15
CA ASN A 84 -6.08 -7.65 -15.00
C ASN A 84 -7.56 -7.28 -14.90
N LEU A 85 -7.89 -5.99 -15.03
CA LEU A 85 -9.28 -5.52 -14.96
C LEU A 85 -10.12 -6.06 -16.12
N LYS A 86 -9.58 -6.08 -17.34
CA LYS A 86 -10.24 -6.68 -18.51
C LYS A 86 -10.49 -8.17 -18.35
N ALA A 87 -9.51 -8.93 -17.82
CA ALA A 87 -9.64 -10.36 -17.56
C ALA A 87 -10.74 -10.67 -16.53
N LEU A 88 -11.04 -9.74 -15.62
CA LEU A 88 -12.12 -9.83 -14.63
C LEU A 88 -13.46 -9.28 -15.15
N GLY A 89 -13.55 -8.93 -16.44
CA GLY A 89 -14.78 -8.45 -17.08
C GLY A 89 -15.09 -6.97 -16.86
N TRP A 90 -14.16 -6.18 -16.35
CA TRP A 90 -14.31 -4.74 -16.15
C TRP A 90 -14.09 -3.92 -17.43
N ALA A 91 -14.41 -4.46 -18.59
CA ALA A 91 -14.38 -3.71 -19.84
C ALA A 91 -15.60 -2.75 -19.91
N GLY A 92 -15.38 -1.54 -20.40
CA GLY A 92 -16.49 -0.66 -20.79
C GLY A 92 -16.79 0.54 -19.90
N GLY A 93 -15.78 1.34 -19.55
CA GLY A 93 -16.02 2.74 -19.19
C GLY A 93 -16.27 3.03 -17.71
N ARG A 94 -15.94 2.09 -16.81
CA ARG A 94 -15.99 2.37 -15.37
C ARG A 94 -14.64 2.69 -14.74
N TYR A 95 -13.57 2.59 -15.52
CA TYR A 95 -12.23 2.99 -15.08
C TYR A 95 -11.40 3.58 -16.22
N ASP A 96 -10.47 4.44 -15.87
CA ASP A 96 -9.37 4.91 -16.70
C ASP A 96 -8.06 4.73 -15.91
N LEU A 97 -7.03 4.16 -16.53
CA LEU A 97 -5.69 4.09 -15.95
C LEU A 97 -4.77 5.04 -16.70
N LYS A 98 -4.04 5.91 -15.99
CA LYS A 98 -3.21 6.95 -16.60
C LYS A 98 -1.85 7.06 -15.92
N ARG A 99 -0.80 7.18 -16.73
CA ARG A 99 0.51 7.55 -16.21
C ARG A 99 0.48 9.02 -15.75
N ALA A 100 0.82 9.26 -14.49
CA ALA A 100 0.90 10.59 -13.93
C ALA A 100 1.87 10.66 -12.75
N ASP A 101 2.44 11.86 -12.57
CA ASP A 101 3.12 12.24 -11.33
C ASP A 101 2.06 12.74 -10.33
N ALA A 102 1.90 12.02 -9.22
CA ALA A 102 0.92 12.36 -8.19
C ALA A 102 1.18 13.73 -7.52
N SER A 103 2.41 14.25 -7.62
CA SER A 103 2.77 15.57 -7.11
C SER A 103 2.36 16.73 -8.04
N ARG A 104 1.91 16.40 -9.27
CA ARG A 104 1.49 17.38 -10.29
C ARG A 104 0.49 16.75 -11.27
N LEU A 105 -0.78 16.79 -10.93
CA LEU A 105 -1.85 16.15 -11.70
C LEU A 105 -2.33 17.05 -12.86
N ASP A 106 -2.40 16.48 -14.05
CA ASP A 106 -3.10 17.10 -15.18
C ASP A 106 -4.61 16.88 -15.03
N ALA A 107 -5.20 17.58 -14.06
CA ALA A 107 -6.61 17.54 -13.75
C ALA A 107 -7.08 18.90 -13.23
N ALA A 108 -8.31 19.28 -13.57
CA ALA A 108 -8.90 20.54 -13.11
C ALA A 108 -9.15 20.51 -11.60
N ALA A 109 -9.15 21.69 -10.97
CA ALA A 109 -9.59 21.83 -9.59
C ALA A 109 -11.02 21.33 -9.42
N GLY A 110 -11.28 20.51 -8.38
CA GLY A 110 -12.62 19.99 -8.11
C GLY A 110 -13.14 18.95 -9.12
N GLN A 111 -12.28 18.34 -9.92
CA GLN A 111 -12.67 17.35 -10.94
C GLN A 111 -13.23 16.05 -10.36
N PHE A 112 -12.76 15.65 -9.18
CA PHE A 112 -13.12 14.41 -8.49
C PHE A 112 -13.98 14.69 -7.26
N ASP A 113 -14.85 13.74 -6.91
CA ASP A 113 -15.68 13.81 -5.72
C ASP A 113 -15.24 12.86 -4.60
N SER A 114 -14.16 12.14 -4.81
CA SER A 114 -13.50 11.28 -3.80
C SER A 114 -12.08 10.91 -4.21
N ALA A 115 -11.24 10.55 -3.23
CA ALA A 115 -9.92 10.02 -3.47
C ALA A 115 -9.57 8.86 -2.54
N PHE A 116 -8.76 7.93 -3.07
CA PHE A 116 -8.25 6.77 -2.36
C PHE A 116 -6.75 6.61 -2.60
N LEU A 117 -5.99 6.47 -1.52
CA LEU A 117 -4.56 6.20 -1.51
C LEU A 117 -4.31 4.99 -0.62
N CYS A 118 -3.50 4.04 -1.09
CA CYS A 118 -3.20 2.83 -0.32
C CYS A 118 -1.78 2.36 -0.59
N TRP A 119 -0.91 2.48 0.42
CA TRP A 119 0.51 2.12 0.39
C TRP A 119 1.29 2.80 -0.73
N ILE A 120 1.16 4.12 -0.79
CA ILE A 120 1.89 4.98 -1.73
C ILE A 120 2.76 6.03 -1.03
N LEU A 121 2.26 6.63 0.06
CA LEU A 121 2.99 7.73 0.71
C LEU A 121 4.27 7.26 1.40
N GLU A 122 4.37 5.99 1.72
CA GLU A 122 5.57 5.36 2.26
C GLU A 122 6.76 5.33 1.27
N HIS A 123 6.47 5.45 -0.04
CA HIS A 123 7.46 5.36 -1.12
C HIS A 123 7.90 6.72 -1.68
N VAL A 124 7.40 7.82 -1.15
CA VAL A 124 7.62 9.16 -1.72
C VAL A 124 8.29 10.11 -0.74
N ALA A 125 9.20 10.93 -1.25
CA ALA A 125 9.94 11.89 -0.42
C ALA A 125 9.06 13.06 0.09
N GLU A 126 8.02 13.44 -0.65
CA GLU A 126 7.19 14.62 -0.34
C GLU A 126 5.69 14.27 -0.24
N PRO A 127 5.25 13.47 0.77
CA PRO A 127 3.86 13.04 0.89
C PRO A 127 2.87 14.22 1.03
N ALA A 128 3.28 15.30 1.69
CA ALA A 128 2.45 16.50 1.82
C ALA A 128 2.15 17.17 0.47
N ARG A 129 3.09 17.13 -0.48
CA ARG A 129 2.91 17.67 -1.83
C ARG A 129 1.86 16.87 -2.61
N ILE A 130 1.93 15.54 -2.54
CA ILE A 130 0.91 14.66 -3.15
C ILE A 130 -0.46 14.94 -2.54
N LEU A 131 -0.56 14.98 -1.21
CA LEU A 131 -1.83 15.26 -0.53
C LEU A 131 -2.39 16.64 -0.87
N SER A 132 -1.53 17.66 -1.05
CA SER A 132 -1.92 19.00 -1.48
C SER A 132 -2.50 19.00 -2.91
N GLU A 133 -1.85 18.26 -3.82
CA GLU A 133 -2.31 18.15 -5.21
C GLU A 133 -3.61 17.36 -5.32
N VAL A 134 -3.74 16.27 -4.57
CA VAL A 134 -5.01 15.53 -4.44
C VAL A 134 -6.13 16.45 -3.91
N ARG A 135 -5.83 17.28 -2.89
CA ARG A 135 -6.79 18.24 -2.35
C ARG A 135 -7.25 19.25 -3.41
N ARG A 136 -6.35 19.73 -4.25
CA ARG A 136 -6.67 20.68 -5.33
C ARG A 136 -7.68 20.12 -6.33
N VAL A 137 -7.52 18.85 -6.70
CA VAL A 137 -8.38 18.21 -7.71
C VAL A 137 -9.68 17.64 -7.14
N LEU A 138 -9.84 17.63 -5.82
CA LEU A 138 -11.08 17.24 -5.15
C LEU A 138 -12.06 18.40 -5.01
N ALA A 139 -13.34 18.16 -5.28
CA ALA A 139 -14.41 19.12 -5.03
C ALA A 139 -14.58 19.39 -3.52
N PRO A 140 -15.06 20.59 -3.11
CA PRO A 140 -15.38 20.86 -1.71
C PRO A 140 -16.33 19.80 -1.11
N GLY A 141 -16.08 19.40 0.13
CA GLY A 141 -16.83 18.36 0.83
C GLY A 141 -16.44 16.91 0.48
N SER A 142 -15.61 16.70 -0.54
CA SER A 142 -15.19 15.37 -0.99
C SER A 142 -14.38 14.62 0.07
N PRO A 143 -14.66 13.32 0.29
CA PRO A 143 -13.85 12.49 1.16
C PRO A 143 -12.54 12.05 0.49
N ILE A 144 -11.49 11.99 1.31
CA ILE A 144 -10.26 11.26 1.02
C ILE A 144 -10.09 10.13 2.02
N VAL A 145 -9.58 8.99 1.56
CA VAL A 145 -9.14 7.87 2.41
C VAL A 145 -7.70 7.55 2.07
N VAL A 146 -6.84 7.50 3.09
CA VAL A 146 -5.41 7.18 2.98
C VAL A 146 -5.09 6.04 3.91
N THR A 147 -4.48 4.98 3.41
CA THR A 147 -4.06 3.80 4.18
C THR A 147 -2.57 3.61 4.01
N GLU A 148 -1.82 3.61 5.12
CA GLU A 148 -0.35 3.58 5.10
C GLU A 148 0.24 2.73 6.22
N VAL A 149 1.42 2.20 5.98
CA VAL A 149 2.18 1.34 6.89
C VAL A 149 2.58 2.04 8.19
N GLN A 150 2.70 1.25 9.26
CA GLN A 150 3.29 1.65 10.53
C GLN A 150 4.28 0.56 10.96
N ASN A 151 5.43 0.52 10.27
CA ASN A 151 6.39 -0.57 10.38
C ASN A 151 7.00 -0.73 11.77
N ALA A 152 7.02 0.33 12.60
CA ALA A 152 7.44 0.26 14.00
C ALA A 152 6.54 -0.61 14.89
N SER A 153 5.40 -1.08 14.37
CA SER A 153 4.43 -1.88 15.15
C SER A 153 4.65 -3.39 15.07
N LEU A 154 5.64 -3.87 14.31
CA LEU A 154 5.90 -5.30 14.18
C LEU A 154 6.32 -5.90 15.53
N PHE A 155 5.64 -7.00 15.91
CA PHE A 155 6.01 -7.86 17.01
C PHE A 155 5.79 -9.32 16.62
N VAL A 156 6.74 -10.16 16.96
CA VAL A 156 6.67 -11.61 16.78
C VAL A 156 7.13 -12.33 18.05
N ASP A 157 6.48 -13.42 18.37
CA ASP A 157 6.83 -14.34 19.45
C ASP A 157 6.71 -15.78 18.91
N PRO A 158 7.73 -16.63 19.10
CA PRO A 158 8.95 -16.47 19.90
C PRO A 158 9.91 -15.38 19.36
N TYR A 159 10.83 -14.95 20.23
CA TYR A 159 11.84 -13.95 19.88
C TYR A 159 12.64 -14.36 18.65
N SER A 160 12.57 -13.56 17.60
CA SER A 160 13.03 -13.85 16.25
C SER A 160 14.09 -12.82 15.81
N PRO A 161 15.36 -12.99 16.25
CA PRO A 161 16.40 -11.98 16.07
C PRO A 161 16.77 -11.73 14.60
N LYS A 162 16.75 -12.76 13.74
CA LYS A 162 17.04 -12.62 12.31
C LYS A 162 15.92 -11.87 11.59
N THR A 163 14.67 -12.16 11.94
CA THR A 163 13.49 -11.43 11.47
C THR A 163 13.56 -9.96 11.84
N LEU A 164 13.90 -9.65 13.08
CA LEU A 164 14.03 -8.26 13.53
C LEU A 164 15.22 -7.55 12.85
N ALA A 165 16.36 -8.23 12.67
CA ALA A 165 17.50 -7.66 11.96
C ALA A 165 17.16 -7.36 10.49
N TYR A 166 16.49 -8.30 9.80
CA TYR A 166 16.01 -8.10 8.44
C TYR A 166 15.04 -6.92 8.36
N TRP A 167 14.05 -6.87 9.29
CA TRP A 167 13.03 -5.82 9.32
C TRP A 167 13.61 -4.43 9.55
N MET A 168 14.60 -4.30 10.43
CA MET A 168 15.30 -3.03 10.63
C MET A 168 16.05 -2.59 9.39
N ALA A 169 16.82 -3.51 8.77
CA ALA A 169 17.54 -3.23 7.52
C ALA A 169 16.59 -2.84 6.37
N TYR A 170 15.44 -3.49 6.27
CA TYR A 170 14.39 -3.18 5.30
C TYR A 170 13.85 -1.75 5.49
N ASN A 171 13.52 -1.36 6.72
CA ASN A 171 13.03 -0.01 7.02
C ASN A 171 14.11 1.06 6.80
N ASP A 172 15.34 0.80 7.23
CA ASP A 172 16.47 1.73 7.05
C ASP A 172 16.75 1.95 5.55
N TRP A 173 16.69 0.86 4.76
CA TRP A 173 16.87 0.95 3.30
C TRP A 173 15.74 1.75 2.64
N GLN A 174 14.50 1.55 3.04
CA GLN A 174 13.37 2.36 2.54
C GLN A 174 13.55 3.85 2.85
N ILE A 175 14.08 4.20 4.03
CA ILE A 175 14.42 5.58 4.39
C ILE A 175 15.56 6.13 3.50
N GLU A 176 16.61 5.34 3.27
CA GLU A 176 17.73 5.75 2.40
C GLU A 176 17.28 5.99 0.94
N LEU A 177 16.27 5.24 0.47
CA LEU A 177 15.62 5.46 -0.82
C LEU A 177 14.70 6.69 -0.86
N GLY A 178 14.53 7.41 0.28
CA GLY A 178 13.71 8.60 0.40
C GLY A 178 12.26 8.35 0.78
N GLY A 179 11.90 7.11 1.16
CA GLY A 179 10.59 6.75 1.67
C GLY A 179 10.43 6.96 3.19
N ASP A 180 9.26 6.61 3.71
CA ASP A 180 8.93 6.73 5.14
C ASP A 180 8.11 5.52 5.61
N PRO A 181 8.76 4.46 6.13
CA PRO A 181 8.09 3.24 6.61
C PRO A 181 7.20 3.47 7.84
N PHE A 182 7.15 4.69 8.37
CA PHE A 182 6.36 5.09 9.54
C PHE A 182 5.32 6.16 9.21
N VAL A 183 5.08 6.43 7.93
CA VAL A 183 4.20 7.52 7.47
C VAL A 183 2.76 7.37 7.97
N GLY A 184 2.30 6.15 8.19
CA GLY A 184 0.96 5.88 8.73
C GLY A 184 0.69 6.58 10.06
N ALA A 185 1.67 6.61 10.97
CA ALA A 185 1.56 7.33 12.25
C ALA A 185 1.42 8.86 12.07
N LYS A 186 1.87 9.39 10.94
CA LYS A 186 1.94 10.84 10.66
C LYS A 186 0.74 11.34 9.86
N LEU A 187 -0.15 10.46 9.35
CA LEU A 187 -1.24 10.81 8.45
C LEU A 187 -2.14 11.92 8.97
N GLY A 188 -2.48 11.91 10.26
CA GLY A 188 -3.29 12.97 10.86
C GLY A 188 -2.66 14.34 10.75
N ASN A 189 -1.37 14.45 11.07
CA ASN A 189 -0.60 15.68 10.99
C ASN A 189 -0.41 16.15 9.53
N LEU A 190 -0.11 15.22 8.62
CA LEU A 190 0.05 15.52 7.19
C LEU A 190 -1.24 16.09 6.60
N LEU A 191 -2.38 15.44 6.82
CA LEU A 191 -3.68 15.89 6.34
C LEU A 191 -4.05 17.25 6.93
N GLN A 192 -3.78 17.47 8.24
CA GLN A 192 -4.05 18.75 8.91
C GLN A 192 -3.20 19.87 8.32
N ALA A 193 -1.90 19.64 8.13
CA ALA A 193 -0.96 20.61 7.58
C ALA A 193 -1.34 21.06 6.16
N VAL A 194 -1.87 20.13 5.35
CA VAL A 194 -2.33 20.40 3.98
C VAL A 194 -3.71 21.08 3.94
N GLY A 195 -4.41 21.16 5.06
CA GLY A 195 -5.68 21.89 5.19
C GLY A 195 -6.95 21.04 4.97
N TYR A 196 -6.85 19.72 5.06
CA TYR A 196 -8.03 18.87 5.18
C TYR A 196 -8.76 19.08 6.52
N ARG A 197 -10.04 18.72 6.58
CA ARG A 197 -10.90 18.83 7.77
C ARG A 197 -11.58 17.50 8.07
N GLU A 198 -12.25 17.42 9.22
CA GLU A 198 -12.94 16.20 9.68
C GLU A 198 -12.01 14.98 9.69
N ILE A 199 -10.75 15.21 10.09
CA ILE A 199 -9.72 14.18 10.06
C ILE A 199 -9.98 13.16 11.17
N THR A 200 -10.02 11.88 10.79
CA THR A 200 -10.10 10.75 11.71
C THR A 200 -9.04 9.73 11.32
N THR A 201 -8.39 9.11 12.28
CA THR A 201 -7.42 8.05 12.08
C THR A 201 -7.88 6.79 12.78
N LYS A 202 -7.67 5.63 12.16
CA LYS A 202 -7.96 4.33 12.74
C LYS A 202 -6.77 3.40 12.55
N VAL A 203 -6.25 2.89 13.65
CA VAL A 203 -5.25 1.81 13.62
C VAL A 203 -5.97 0.52 13.23
N ARG A 204 -5.44 -0.16 12.23
CA ARG A 204 -5.90 -1.46 11.73
C ARG A 204 -4.87 -2.50 12.11
N THR A 205 -5.24 -3.47 12.91
CA THR A 205 -4.29 -4.39 13.53
C THR A 205 -4.52 -5.81 13.07
N PHE A 206 -3.44 -6.53 12.82
CA PHE A 206 -3.35 -7.97 12.81
C PHE A 206 -2.78 -8.40 14.16
N HIS A 207 -3.56 -9.15 14.92
CA HIS A 207 -3.13 -9.78 16.15
C HIS A 207 -3.52 -11.26 16.03
N LEU A 208 -2.55 -12.06 15.63
CA LEU A 208 -2.75 -13.46 15.26
C LEU A 208 -1.99 -14.33 16.25
N ASP A 209 -2.73 -14.96 17.14
CA ASP A 209 -2.23 -15.90 18.13
C ASP A 209 -2.81 -17.31 17.88
N ASN A 210 -2.64 -18.24 18.81
CA ASN A 210 -3.06 -19.63 18.64
C ASN A 210 -4.58 -19.83 18.55
N ARG A 211 -5.39 -18.85 18.92
CA ARG A 211 -6.85 -18.87 18.70
C ARG A 211 -7.21 -18.81 17.22
N ARG A 212 -6.26 -18.36 16.38
CA ARG A 212 -6.38 -18.20 14.93
C ARG A 212 -5.14 -18.75 14.21
N ALA A 213 -4.68 -19.95 14.61
CA ALA A 213 -3.43 -20.54 14.11
C ALA A 213 -3.41 -20.68 12.57
N GLY A 214 -4.52 -21.11 11.96
CA GLY A 214 -4.61 -21.22 10.50
C GLY A 214 -4.48 -19.87 9.79
N GLU A 215 -5.16 -18.83 10.29
CA GLU A 215 -5.06 -17.46 9.76
C GLU A 215 -3.65 -16.89 9.96
N ARG A 216 -3.00 -17.21 11.09
CA ARG A 216 -1.61 -16.83 11.36
C ARG A 216 -0.66 -17.45 10.33
N ALA A 217 -0.77 -18.75 10.09
CA ALA A 217 0.07 -19.44 9.11
C ALA A 217 -0.12 -18.87 7.69
N GLU A 218 -1.35 -18.66 7.26
CA GLU A 218 -1.67 -18.09 5.96
C GLU A 218 -1.14 -16.65 5.83
N PHE A 219 -1.31 -15.84 6.87
CA PHE A 219 -0.79 -14.46 6.88
C PHE A 219 0.73 -14.43 6.82
N LEU A 220 1.41 -15.26 7.61
CA LEU A 220 2.87 -15.29 7.65
C LEU A 220 3.48 -15.83 6.37
N ALA A 221 2.83 -16.76 5.68
CA ALA A 221 3.26 -17.16 4.33
C ALA A 221 3.26 -15.96 3.37
N PHE A 222 2.17 -15.18 3.35
CA PHE A 222 2.10 -13.92 2.58
C PHE A 222 3.14 -12.89 3.04
N TRP A 223 3.32 -12.71 4.36
CA TRP A 223 4.28 -11.74 4.91
C TRP A 223 5.72 -12.08 4.55
N THR A 224 6.08 -13.36 4.59
CA THR A 224 7.40 -13.84 4.17
C THR A 224 7.65 -13.57 2.68
N GLU A 225 6.67 -13.82 1.81
CA GLU A 225 6.78 -13.46 0.39
C GLU A 225 6.99 -11.94 0.19
N LEU A 226 6.27 -11.11 0.96
CA LEU A 226 6.44 -9.66 0.95
C LEU A 226 7.87 -9.26 1.31
N LEU A 227 8.42 -9.81 2.38
CA LEU A 227 9.79 -9.50 2.80
C LEU A 227 10.82 -9.99 1.77
N LEU A 228 10.63 -11.18 1.22
CA LEU A 228 11.53 -11.75 0.23
C LEU A 228 11.54 -10.99 -1.09
N SER A 229 10.48 -10.27 -1.44
CA SER A 229 10.46 -9.47 -2.68
C SER A 229 11.48 -8.31 -2.67
N GLY A 230 11.95 -7.88 -1.49
CA GLY A 230 13.02 -6.89 -1.34
C GLY A 230 14.39 -7.51 -1.03
N ALA A 231 14.50 -8.84 -0.88
CA ALA A 231 15.71 -9.47 -0.37
C ALA A 231 16.92 -9.30 -1.29
N ASP A 232 16.74 -9.46 -2.59
CA ASP A 232 17.84 -9.35 -3.57
C ASP A 232 18.42 -7.93 -3.58
N GLU A 233 17.58 -6.91 -3.44
CA GLU A 233 18.03 -5.52 -3.37
C GLU A 233 18.80 -5.25 -2.07
N LEU A 234 18.31 -5.73 -0.93
CA LEU A 234 19.00 -5.61 0.36
C LEU A 234 20.34 -6.35 0.39
N LEU A 235 20.41 -7.55 -0.20
CA LEU A 235 21.66 -8.31 -0.36
C LEU A 235 22.65 -7.55 -1.25
N ALA A 236 22.20 -7.07 -2.41
CA ALA A 236 23.04 -6.31 -3.34
C ALA A 236 23.57 -5.00 -2.73
N ALA A 237 22.77 -4.35 -1.88
CA ALA A 237 23.15 -3.14 -1.16
C ALA A 237 24.01 -3.44 0.10
N GLY A 238 24.24 -4.72 0.44
CA GLY A 238 25.01 -5.12 1.63
C GLY A 238 24.32 -4.77 2.96
N LYS A 239 22.99 -4.60 2.95
CA LYS A 239 22.21 -4.29 4.16
C LYS A 239 21.92 -5.52 5.01
N VAL A 240 21.84 -6.67 4.38
CA VAL A 240 21.71 -7.99 5.00
C VAL A 240 22.65 -8.97 4.29
N ASP A 241 22.91 -10.09 4.93
CA ASP A 241 23.58 -11.25 4.33
C ASP A 241 22.60 -12.43 4.17
N GLN A 242 23.10 -13.51 3.54
CA GLN A 242 22.28 -14.70 3.28
C GLN A 242 21.86 -15.41 4.58
N ASP A 243 22.64 -15.31 5.64
CA ASP A 243 22.31 -15.89 6.95
C ASP A 243 21.09 -15.16 7.58
N ILE A 244 21.04 -13.83 7.46
CA ILE A 244 19.89 -13.04 7.91
C ILE A 244 18.64 -13.40 7.09
N VAL A 245 18.74 -13.50 5.76
CA VAL A 245 17.59 -13.83 4.90
C VAL A 245 17.06 -15.24 5.20
N SER A 246 17.97 -16.23 5.31
CA SER A 246 17.59 -17.62 5.60
C SER A 246 16.98 -17.75 6.99
N GLY A 247 17.61 -17.15 8.00
CA GLY A 247 17.12 -17.20 9.37
C GLY A 247 15.79 -16.48 9.55
N MET A 248 15.56 -15.36 8.87
CA MET A 248 14.25 -14.70 8.84
C MET A 248 13.15 -15.64 8.34
N LYS A 249 13.41 -16.41 7.26
CA LYS A 249 12.44 -17.39 6.76
C LYS A 249 12.13 -18.49 7.75
N GLU A 250 13.16 -19.04 8.37
CA GLU A 250 13.05 -20.11 9.39
C GLU A 250 12.26 -19.64 10.62
N GLU A 251 12.60 -18.45 11.13
CA GLU A 251 11.92 -17.86 12.28
C GLU A 251 10.47 -17.53 12.00
N LEU A 252 10.14 -16.98 10.82
CA LEU A 252 8.76 -16.71 10.44
C LEU A 252 7.95 -17.99 10.22
N ASP A 253 8.57 -19.07 9.71
CA ASP A 253 7.93 -20.39 9.64
C ASP A 253 7.65 -20.97 11.04
N GLU A 254 8.59 -20.81 11.98
CA GLU A 254 8.39 -21.17 13.37
C GLU A 254 7.21 -20.39 13.99
N VAL A 255 7.18 -19.07 13.83
CA VAL A 255 6.06 -18.23 14.30
C VAL A 255 4.74 -18.63 13.65
N ALA A 256 4.76 -19.05 12.37
CA ALA A 256 3.56 -19.50 11.66
C ALA A 256 2.93 -20.76 12.27
N HIS A 257 3.74 -21.71 12.71
CA HIS A 257 3.30 -23.08 13.01
C HIS A 257 3.38 -23.50 14.48
N SER A 258 4.22 -22.85 15.29
CA SER A 258 4.38 -23.21 16.69
C SER A 258 3.16 -22.84 17.53
N ALA A 259 2.87 -23.68 18.56
CA ALA A 259 1.91 -23.34 19.60
C ALA A 259 2.40 -22.11 20.39
N ASP A 260 1.49 -21.32 20.90
CA ASP A 260 1.75 -20.11 21.69
C ASP A 260 2.47 -18.96 20.95
N SER A 261 2.65 -19.09 19.63
CA SER A 261 3.22 -18.03 18.81
C SER A 261 2.24 -16.88 18.60
N VAL A 262 2.82 -15.68 18.46
CA VAL A 262 2.08 -14.45 18.18
C VAL A 262 2.71 -13.67 17.03
N PHE A 263 1.89 -13.24 16.11
CA PHE A 263 2.20 -12.19 15.14
C PHE A 263 1.35 -10.97 15.38
N TYR A 264 1.97 -9.81 15.47
CA TYR A 264 1.29 -8.53 15.60
C TYR A 264 1.86 -7.50 14.63
N TYR A 265 0.98 -6.84 13.88
CA TYR A 265 1.33 -5.73 13.01
C TYR A 265 0.15 -4.78 12.84
N SER A 266 0.44 -3.49 12.71
CA SER A 266 -0.59 -2.49 12.48
C SER A 266 -0.25 -1.57 11.32
N PHE A 267 -1.28 -1.11 10.64
CA PHE A 267 -1.24 0.00 9.70
C PHE A 267 -2.28 1.05 10.06
N VAL A 268 -2.21 2.23 9.49
CA VAL A 268 -3.11 3.32 9.82
C VAL A 268 -3.95 3.70 8.61
N GLN A 269 -5.25 3.82 8.81
CA GLN A 269 -6.16 4.40 7.84
C GLN A 269 -6.66 5.75 8.35
N ALA A 270 -6.43 6.80 7.57
CA ALA A 270 -6.96 8.13 7.80
C ALA A 270 -8.11 8.44 6.85
N ARG A 271 -9.07 9.21 7.32
CA ARG A 271 -10.17 9.77 6.54
C ARG A 271 -10.26 11.26 6.83
N ALA A 272 -10.54 12.04 5.78
CA ALA A 272 -10.69 13.48 5.91
C ALA A 272 -11.61 14.01 4.80
N ARG A 273 -11.89 15.32 4.83
CA ARG A 273 -12.65 16.01 3.78
C ARG A 273 -11.95 17.28 3.32
N VAL A 274 -12.16 17.62 2.06
CA VAL A 274 -11.86 18.96 1.52
C VAL A 274 -12.90 19.93 2.06
N GLN A 275 -12.45 21.10 2.50
CA GLN A 275 -13.34 22.19 2.91
C GLN A 275 -13.70 23.04 1.69
#